data_524f9dafdc87550474f62e0b9e9efa49
#
_entry.id   524f9dafdc87550474f62e0b9e9efa49
#
_cell.length_a   1.000
_cell.length_b   1.000
_cell.length_c   1.000
_cell.angle_alpha   90.00
_cell.angle_beta   90.00
_cell.angle_gamma   90.00
#
_symmetry.space_group_name_H-M   'P 1'
#
loop_
_entity.id
_entity.type
_entity.pdbx_description
1 polymer ?
#
loop_
_entity_poly.entity_id
_entity_poly.type
_entity_poly.pdbx_seq_one_letter_code
_entity_poly.pdbx_strand_id
1 'polypeptide(L)'
;MQIVNEFFNKLKLEKQLPKSLLGTVVKNSKLYKLLIQANAIDFEKVGRGSNIFIKNEELFDKIYNQIINNSIGEVNNKSDAAKKFGSSKSVSNFNNNSFYFYRGNKNVIIDNVIIDLNYYTDKFGFFGCSNKVIETPKICWIENKDCFEMAEKIIGNEYVFVHKYGRLGKNDFTNWKVNEILFCPDYDFKGLEEYLVCIENFDNTKLYIPDNFEEKLLASKMPIKGEMQERLKRTTDIKVMKIRDFILKNSRFLEQQFLF
;
A
#
# COMPACT_ATOMS: atom_id res chain seq x y z
N MET A 1 14.33 16.04 -19.31
CA MET A 1 14.05 17.34 -18.65
C MET A 1 13.55 18.40 -19.65
N GLN A 2 14.13 18.53 -20.85
CA GLN A 2 13.76 19.54 -21.86
C GLN A 2 12.27 19.50 -22.24
N ILE A 3 11.70 18.36 -22.63
CA ILE A 3 10.29 18.18 -23.02
C ILE A 3 9.32 18.63 -21.90
N VAL A 4 9.67 18.33 -20.65
CA VAL A 4 8.85 18.72 -19.48
C VAL A 4 8.84 20.25 -19.34
N ASN A 5 10.01 20.87 -19.44
CA ASN A 5 10.15 22.33 -19.34
C ASN A 5 9.41 23.05 -20.47
N GLU A 6 9.52 22.56 -21.71
CA GLU A 6 8.82 23.11 -22.86
C GLU A 6 7.30 23.05 -22.68
N PHE A 7 6.77 21.91 -22.20
CA PHE A 7 5.34 21.76 -21.96
C PHE A 7 4.83 22.76 -20.90
N PHE A 8 5.51 22.85 -19.75
CA PHE A 8 5.05 23.73 -18.67
C PHE A 8 5.30 25.22 -18.95
N ASN A 9 6.34 25.56 -19.70
CA ASN A 9 6.53 26.91 -20.23
C ASN A 9 5.37 27.30 -21.13
N LYS A 10 4.98 26.41 -22.05
CA LYS A 10 3.85 26.63 -22.92
C LYS A 10 2.54 26.76 -22.16
N LEU A 11 2.31 25.88 -21.16
CA LEU A 11 1.14 25.96 -20.29
C LEU A 11 1.09 27.29 -19.50
N LYS A 12 2.24 27.79 -19.05
CA LYS A 12 2.35 29.07 -18.36
C LYS A 12 1.98 30.25 -19.27
N LEU A 13 2.41 30.21 -20.54
CA LEU A 13 2.14 31.25 -21.51
C LEU A 13 0.68 31.23 -21.97
N GLU A 14 0.15 30.06 -22.33
CA GLU A 14 -1.19 29.92 -22.92
C GLU A 14 -2.30 29.75 -21.86
N LYS A 15 -1.93 29.57 -20.59
CA LYS A 15 -2.81 29.32 -19.42
C LYS A 15 -3.57 28.02 -19.49
N GLN A 16 -3.83 27.48 -20.68
CA GLN A 16 -4.47 26.18 -20.90
C GLN A 16 -3.91 25.51 -22.15
N LEU A 17 -3.88 24.17 -22.15
CA LEU A 17 -3.44 23.36 -23.29
C LEU A 17 -4.38 22.15 -23.48
N PRO A 18 -4.57 21.66 -24.73
CA PRO A 18 -5.25 20.39 -24.95
C PRO A 18 -4.56 19.25 -24.18
N LYS A 19 -5.35 18.42 -23.49
CA LYS A 19 -4.84 17.24 -22.74
C LYS A 19 -4.11 16.25 -23.65
N SER A 20 -4.40 16.24 -24.96
CA SER A 20 -3.71 15.41 -25.95
C SER A 20 -2.22 15.74 -26.09
N LEU A 21 -1.79 16.95 -25.74
CA LEU A 21 -0.38 17.36 -25.70
C LEU A 21 0.37 16.85 -24.47
N LEU A 22 -0.36 16.32 -23.48
CA LEU A 22 0.22 15.81 -22.25
C LEU A 22 0.79 14.39 -22.47
N GLY A 23 2.01 14.31 -22.98
CA GLY A 23 2.71 13.08 -23.25
C GLY A 23 3.08 12.29 -21.98
N THR A 24 3.39 11.02 -22.14
CA THR A 24 3.76 10.10 -21.02
C THR A 24 4.95 10.61 -20.22
N VAL A 25 5.95 11.20 -20.87
CA VAL A 25 7.14 11.77 -20.21
C VAL A 25 6.75 12.89 -19.25
N VAL A 26 5.82 13.78 -19.66
CA VAL A 26 5.33 14.87 -18.81
C VAL A 26 4.51 14.33 -17.64
N LYS A 27 3.58 13.39 -17.89
CA LYS A 27 2.76 12.76 -16.84
C LYS A 27 3.59 12.07 -15.76
N ASN A 28 4.72 11.47 -16.14
CA ASN A 28 5.61 10.78 -15.21
C ASN A 28 6.58 11.71 -14.50
N SER A 29 6.67 12.97 -14.91
CA SER A 29 7.60 13.94 -14.31
C SER A 29 7.22 14.31 -12.87
N LYS A 30 8.23 14.60 -12.06
CA LYS A 30 8.05 15.07 -10.68
C LYS A 30 7.23 16.37 -10.64
N LEU A 31 7.51 17.28 -11.57
CA LEU A 31 6.80 18.55 -11.66
C LEU A 31 5.30 18.37 -11.90
N TYR A 32 4.90 17.55 -12.86
CA TYR A 32 3.48 17.27 -13.14
C TYR A 32 2.77 16.69 -11.90
N LYS A 33 3.38 15.68 -11.28
CA LYS A 33 2.80 15.03 -10.10
C LYS A 33 2.59 16.01 -8.95
N LEU A 34 3.58 16.88 -8.70
CA LEU A 34 3.48 17.91 -7.66
C LEU A 34 2.40 18.94 -7.96
N LEU A 35 2.30 19.42 -9.21
CA LEU A 35 1.29 20.41 -9.61
C LEU A 35 -0.14 19.86 -9.48
N ILE A 36 -0.37 18.59 -9.86
CA ILE A 36 -1.67 17.91 -9.66
C ILE A 36 -1.97 17.73 -8.16
N GLN A 37 -1.02 17.21 -7.40
CA GLN A 37 -1.20 16.97 -5.96
C GLN A 37 -1.47 18.24 -5.18
N ALA A 38 -0.83 19.33 -5.57
CA ALA A 38 -1.02 20.65 -4.99
C ALA A 38 -2.28 21.36 -5.48
N ASN A 39 -3.04 20.75 -6.42
CA ASN A 39 -4.21 21.37 -7.04
C ASN A 39 -3.89 22.72 -7.73
N ALA A 40 -2.64 22.86 -8.22
CA ALA A 40 -2.18 24.04 -8.94
C ALA A 40 -2.60 24.01 -10.42
N ILE A 41 -2.82 22.81 -10.96
CA ILE A 41 -3.37 22.55 -12.31
C ILE A 41 -4.56 21.62 -12.20
N ASP A 42 -5.50 21.72 -13.15
CA ASP A 42 -6.68 20.88 -13.20
C ASP A 42 -7.11 20.65 -14.65
N PHE A 43 -8.17 19.86 -14.85
CA PHE A 43 -8.71 19.55 -16.19
C PHE A 43 -10.12 20.07 -16.35
N GLU A 44 -10.39 20.66 -17.52
CA GLU A 44 -11.72 21.11 -17.92
C GLU A 44 -12.16 20.37 -19.17
N LYS A 45 -13.43 19.97 -19.23
CA LYS A 45 -14.01 19.33 -20.41
C LYS A 45 -14.36 20.40 -21.46
N VAL A 46 -13.80 20.25 -22.67
CA VAL A 46 -14.05 21.16 -23.78
C VAL A 46 -14.53 20.34 -24.99
N GLY A 47 -15.83 20.45 -25.29
CA GLY A 47 -16.44 19.67 -26.35
C GLY A 47 -16.25 18.15 -26.17
N ARG A 48 -15.63 17.48 -27.18
CA ARG A 48 -15.29 16.06 -27.14
C ARG A 48 -13.95 15.75 -26.44
N GLY A 49 -13.20 16.79 -26.06
CA GLY A 49 -11.88 16.69 -25.44
C GLY A 49 -11.84 17.24 -24.03
N SER A 50 -10.63 17.42 -23.52
CA SER A 50 -10.38 18.15 -22.28
C SER A 50 -9.09 18.95 -22.40
N ASN A 51 -9.03 20.08 -21.70
CA ASN A 51 -7.85 20.91 -21.55
C ASN A 51 -7.28 20.74 -20.15
N ILE A 52 -5.96 20.86 -20.01
CA ILE A 52 -5.26 21.12 -18.76
C ILE A 52 -5.11 22.63 -18.61
N PHE A 53 -5.37 23.17 -17.43
CA PHE A 53 -5.26 24.60 -17.17
C PHE A 53 -4.62 24.87 -15.80
N ILE A 54 -4.08 26.09 -15.64
CA ILE A 54 -3.53 26.53 -14.37
C ILE A 54 -4.70 27.03 -13.50
N LYS A 55 -4.94 26.34 -12.39
CA LYS A 55 -6.01 26.65 -11.44
C LYS A 55 -5.58 27.66 -10.39
N ASN A 56 -4.30 27.61 -9.98
CA ASN A 56 -3.71 28.52 -9.03
C ASN A 56 -2.32 28.95 -9.52
N GLU A 57 -2.23 30.18 -10.04
CA GLU A 57 -1.01 30.72 -10.67
C GLU A 57 0.13 30.88 -9.66
N GLU A 58 -0.14 31.41 -8.48
CA GLU A 58 0.87 31.62 -7.44
C GLU A 58 1.51 30.30 -7.02
N LEU A 59 0.68 29.29 -6.81
CA LEU A 59 1.13 27.95 -6.41
C LEU A 59 1.86 27.24 -7.56
N PHE A 60 1.36 27.41 -8.80
CA PHE A 60 2.02 26.90 -10.00
C PHE A 60 3.42 27.51 -10.13
N ASP A 61 3.56 28.82 -10.06
CA ASP A 61 4.84 29.52 -10.22
C ASP A 61 5.82 29.15 -9.12
N LYS A 62 5.34 29.02 -7.88
CA LYS A 62 6.14 28.59 -6.75
C LYS A 62 6.72 27.19 -6.96
N ILE A 63 5.90 26.23 -7.33
CA ILE A 63 6.32 24.84 -7.57
C ILE A 63 7.21 24.75 -8.81
N TYR A 64 6.80 25.44 -9.90
CA TYR A 64 7.55 25.47 -11.16
C TYR A 64 8.96 26.00 -10.94
N ASN A 65 9.09 27.21 -10.36
CA ASN A 65 10.38 27.85 -10.11
C ASN A 65 11.25 27.02 -9.15
N GLN A 66 10.67 26.39 -8.16
CA GLN A 66 11.38 25.54 -7.22
C GLN A 66 11.96 24.27 -7.88
N ILE A 67 11.26 23.67 -8.83
CA ILE A 67 11.74 22.48 -9.54
C ILE A 67 12.75 22.81 -10.63
N ILE A 68 12.50 23.88 -11.40
CA ILE A 68 13.33 24.27 -12.54
C ILE A 68 14.64 24.92 -12.08
N ASN A 69 14.59 25.77 -11.06
CA ASN A 69 15.75 26.54 -10.61
C ASN A 69 16.61 25.81 -9.55
N ASN A 70 16.34 24.53 -9.27
CA ASN A 70 17.04 23.73 -8.23
C ASN A 70 17.09 24.41 -6.83
N SER A 71 16.19 25.37 -6.57
CA SER A 71 16.16 26.15 -5.33
C SER A 71 15.25 25.56 -4.24
N ILE A 72 14.88 24.28 -4.39
CA ILE A 72 14.13 23.59 -3.34
C ILE A 72 15.15 23.11 -2.30
N GLY A 73 15.24 23.79 -1.19
CA GLY A 73 15.73 23.15 0.02
C GLY A 73 14.92 21.86 0.24
N GLU A 74 15.60 20.76 0.55
CA GLU A 74 15.00 19.44 0.70
C GLU A 74 13.74 19.52 1.56
N VAL A 75 12.63 18.98 1.03
CA VAL A 75 11.40 18.80 1.80
C VAL A 75 11.53 17.45 2.46
N ASN A 76 11.85 17.44 3.73
CA ASN A 76 12.22 16.21 4.44
C ASN A 76 11.05 15.53 5.17
N ASN A 77 9.90 16.20 5.26
CA ASN A 77 8.74 15.66 5.96
C ASN A 77 7.40 16.25 5.47
N LYS A 78 6.30 15.65 5.89
CA LYS A 78 4.94 16.09 5.52
C LYS A 78 4.60 17.50 6.02
N SER A 79 5.18 17.93 7.15
CA SER A 79 4.99 19.28 7.69
C SER A 79 5.63 20.32 6.78
N ASP A 80 6.84 20.07 6.28
CA ASP A 80 7.52 20.95 5.34
C ASP A 80 6.77 21.02 4.00
N ALA A 81 6.22 19.87 3.55
CA ALA A 81 5.36 19.82 2.37
C ALA A 81 4.08 20.67 2.57
N ALA A 82 3.43 20.53 3.71
CA ALA A 82 2.24 21.31 4.04
C ALA A 82 2.53 22.81 4.12
N LYS A 83 3.63 23.21 4.77
CA LYS A 83 4.05 24.62 4.87
C LYS A 83 4.42 25.21 3.52
N LYS A 84 5.13 24.44 2.66
CA LYS A 84 5.61 24.94 1.36
C LYS A 84 4.56 24.88 0.25
N PHE A 85 3.68 23.89 0.27
CA PHE A 85 2.77 23.59 -0.83
C PHE A 85 1.27 23.64 -0.45
N GLY A 86 0.95 23.93 0.80
CA GLY A 86 -0.43 23.89 1.28
C GLY A 86 -1.05 22.48 1.31
N SER A 87 -0.26 21.42 1.10
CA SER A 87 -0.72 20.03 1.11
C SER A 87 0.35 19.10 1.64
N SER A 88 0.03 18.31 2.66
CA SER A 88 0.90 17.26 3.19
C SER A 88 1.05 16.08 2.23
N LYS A 89 0.19 15.97 1.20
CA LYS A 89 0.20 14.90 0.19
C LYS A 89 1.03 15.24 -1.06
N SER A 90 1.57 16.45 -1.15
CA SER A 90 2.30 16.94 -2.33
C SER A 90 3.65 16.25 -2.55
N VAL A 91 4.14 15.48 -1.60
CA VAL A 91 5.40 14.74 -1.71
C VAL A 91 5.16 13.28 -1.33
N SER A 92 5.31 12.40 -2.30
CA SER A 92 5.04 10.95 -2.15
C SER A 92 6.24 10.13 -1.64
N ASN A 93 7.44 10.70 -1.55
CA ASN A 93 8.68 9.99 -1.25
C ASN A 93 9.25 10.35 0.13
N PHE A 94 8.40 10.41 1.15
CA PHE A 94 8.94 10.28 2.49
C PHE A 94 9.23 8.80 2.73
N ASN A 95 10.39 8.51 3.32
CA ASN A 95 10.60 7.26 4.03
C ASN A 95 9.52 7.18 5.09
N ASN A 96 8.37 6.63 4.71
CA ASN A 96 7.34 6.29 5.66
C ASN A 96 7.91 5.13 6.45
N ASN A 97 8.49 5.43 7.61
CA ASN A 97 8.80 4.41 8.57
C ASN A 97 7.48 3.71 8.89
N SER A 98 7.30 2.53 8.31
CA SER A 98 6.15 1.70 8.61
C SER A 98 6.25 1.27 10.06
N PHE A 99 5.13 1.35 10.78
CA PHE A 99 5.02 0.76 12.10
C PHE A 99 4.46 -0.64 11.96
N TYR A 100 5.13 -1.58 12.59
CA TYR A 100 4.70 -2.96 12.70
C TYR A 100 4.28 -3.23 14.12
N PHE A 101 3.27 -4.06 14.25
CA PHE A 101 2.74 -4.56 15.51
C PHE A 101 2.97 -6.07 15.54
N TYR A 102 3.54 -6.53 16.62
CA TYR A 102 3.88 -7.92 16.84
C TYR A 102 3.19 -8.43 18.10
N ARG A 103 2.67 -9.64 18.03
CA ARG A 103 2.14 -10.35 19.19
C ARG A 103 2.40 -11.84 19.10
N GLY A 104 2.27 -12.54 20.22
CA GLY A 104 2.50 -13.97 20.35
C GLY A 104 3.06 -14.33 21.71
N ASN A 105 3.28 -15.61 21.93
CA ASN A 105 3.76 -16.17 23.19
C ASN A 105 5.24 -16.61 23.13
N LYS A 106 6.05 -15.96 22.32
CA LYS A 106 7.45 -16.34 22.05
C LYS A 106 8.38 -15.15 22.23
N ASN A 107 9.66 -15.46 22.47
CA ASN A 107 10.72 -14.48 22.29
C ASN A 107 11.05 -14.32 20.82
N VAL A 108 11.29 -13.09 20.39
CA VAL A 108 11.78 -12.73 19.05
C VAL A 108 13.01 -11.86 19.18
N ILE A 109 13.82 -11.80 18.11
CA ILE A 109 14.93 -10.86 18.04
C ILE A 109 14.51 -9.72 17.12
N ILE A 110 14.56 -8.49 17.60
CA ILE A 110 14.30 -7.28 16.82
C ILE A 110 15.53 -6.38 16.92
N ASP A 111 16.18 -6.12 15.78
CA ASP A 111 17.44 -5.37 15.69
C ASP A 111 18.49 -5.85 16.73
N ASN A 112 18.71 -7.17 16.82
CA ASN A 112 19.61 -7.84 17.76
C ASN A 112 19.22 -7.72 19.25
N VAL A 113 18.01 -7.26 19.57
CA VAL A 113 17.46 -7.22 20.93
C VAL A 113 16.42 -8.32 21.09
N ILE A 114 16.54 -9.12 22.14
CA ILE A 114 15.54 -10.12 22.49
C ILE A 114 14.33 -9.42 23.11
N ILE A 115 13.16 -9.64 22.51
CA ILE A 115 11.87 -9.10 22.96
C ILE A 115 11.00 -10.27 23.41
N ASP A 116 10.55 -10.24 24.67
CA ASP A 116 9.55 -11.18 25.19
C ASP A 116 8.15 -10.75 24.74
N LEU A 117 7.70 -11.27 23.58
CA LEU A 117 6.38 -10.94 23.06
C LEU A 117 5.24 -11.42 23.95
N ASN A 118 5.45 -12.52 24.70
CA ASN A 118 4.43 -13.00 25.64
C ASN A 118 4.10 -11.93 26.68
N TYR A 119 5.14 -11.33 27.30
CA TYR A 119 4.95 -10.24 28.25
C TYR A 119 4.20 -9.06 27.65
N TYR A 120 4.60 -8.60 26.45
CA TYR A 120 3.95 -7.46 25.80
C TYR A 120 2.52 -7.77 25.35
N THR A 121 2.28 -8.99 24.86
CA THR A 121 0.94 -9.43 24.44
C THR A 121 -0.01 -9.47 25.63
N ASP A 122 0.43 -10.04 26.75
CA ASP A 122 -0.40 -10.17 27.96
C ASP A 122 -0.67 -8.83 28.64
N LYS A 123 0.32 -7.94 28.69
CA LYS A 123 0.20 -6.67 29.43
C LYS A 123 -0.36 -5.52 28.57
N PHE A 124 -0.07 -5.49 27.28
CA PHE A 124 -0.34 -4.34 26.42
C PHE A 124 -1.07 -4.72 25.12
N GLY A 125 -1.32 -6.01 24.88
CA GLY A 125 -1.96 -6.53 23.68
C GLY A 125 -1.01 -6.77 22.51
N PHE A 126 0.08 -6.01 22.41
CA PHE A 126 1.09 -6.14 21.35
C PHE A 126 2.38 -5.36 21.69
N PHE A 127 3.44 -5.65 20.94
CA PHE A 127 4.66 -4.85 20.85
C PHE A 127 4.68 -4.08 19.53
N GLY A 128 4.98 -2.79 19.54
CA GLY A 128 5.03 -1.95 18.33
C GLY A 128 6.40 -1.32 18.12
N CYS A 129 6.91 -1.37 16.88
CA CYS A 129 8.13 -0.65 16.51
C CYS A 129 8.09 -0.16 15.07
N SER A 130 8.94 0.84 14.76
CA SER A 130 9.18 1.25 13.39
C SER A 130 10.07 0.24 12.69
N ASN A 131 9.88 0.09 11.38
CA ASN A 131 10.63 -0.69 10.39
C ASN A 131 11.98 -1.25 10.88
N LYS A 132 11.93 -2.36 11.59
CA LYS A 132 13.08 -3.03 12.21
C LYS A 132 13.22 -4.45 11.69
N VAL A 133 14.43 -4.98 11.71
CA VAL A 133 14.68 -6.37 11.33
C VAL A 133 14.16 -7.29 12.43
N ILE A 134 13.23 -8.17 12.06
CA ILE A 134 12.74 -9.23 12.95
C ILE A 134 13.34 -10.59 12.57
N GLU A 135 13.79 -11.33 13.56
CA GLU A 135 14.28 -12.70 13.42
C GLU A 135 13.40 -13.63 14.27
N THR A 136 12.71 -14.55 13.61
CA THR A 136 11.87 -15.57 14.23
C THR A 136 11.61 -16.69 13.22
N PRO A 137 11.41 -17.97 13.64
CA PRO A 137 11.19 -19.05 12.70
C PRO A 137 9.95 -18.87 11.80
N LYS A 138 8.84 -18.43 12.38
CA LYS A 138 7.55 -18.37 11.68
C LYS A 138 6.79 -17.10 12.02
N ILE A 139 6.28 -16.41 11.02
CA ILE A 139 5.33 -15.31 11.20
C ILE A 139 3.99 -15.62 10.54
N CYS A 140 2.94 -15.03 11.10
CA CYS A 140 1.64 -14.95 10.47
C CYS A 140 1.32 -13.49 10.19
N TRP A 141 1.21 -13.15 8.92
CA TRP A 141 0.76 -11.83 8.49
C TRP A 141 -0.76 -11.74 8.59
N ILE A 142 -1.26 -10.70 9.25
CA ILE A 142 -2.70 -10.45 9.42
C ILE A 142 -3.01 -9.03 8.97
N GLU A 143 -3.90 -8.91 7.97
CA GLU A 143 -4.27 -7.62 7.39
C GLU A 143 -5.19 -6.81 8.31
N ASN A 144 -6.14 -7.46 8.96
CA ASN A 144 -7.15 -6.80 9.78
C ASN A 144 -6.72 -6.71 11.24
N LYS A 145 -6.87 -5.50 11.84
CA LYS A 145 -6.46 -5.26 13.22
C LYS A 145 -7.25 -6.10 14.24
N ASP A 146 -8.56 -6.20 14.08
CA ASP A 146 -9.41 -6.92 15.05
C ASP A 146 -9.07 -8.42 15.03
N CYS A 147 -8.77 -8.94 13.84
CA CYS A 147 -8.26 -10.30 13.64
C CYS A 147 -6.89 -10.51 14.26
N PHE A 148 -6.02 -9.54 14.16
CA PHE A 148 -4.70 -9.56 14.78
C PHE A 148 -4.80 -9.66 16.31
N GLU A 149 -5.76 -9.00 16.94
CA GLU A 149 -5.98 -9.05 18.38
C GLU A 149 -6.45 -10.43 18.89
N MET A 150 -6.99 -11.26 18.00
CA MET A 150 -7.54 -12.58 18.33
C MET A 150 -6.83 -13.75 17.64
N ALA A 151 -5.72 -13.48 16.97
CA ALA A 151 -5.07 -14.43 16.07
C ALA A 151 -4.68 -15.77 16.70
N GLU A 152 -4.21 -15.76 17.95
CA GLU A 152 -3.83 -16.99 18.68
C GLU A 152 -5.00 -17.96 18.85
N LYS A 153 -6.23 -17.45 18.98
CA LYS A 153 -7.42 -18.29 19.17
C LYS A 153 -7.79 -19.09 17.93
N ILE A 154 -7.41 -18.60 16.74
CA ILE A 154 -7.82 -19.18 15.46
C ILE A 154 -6.70 -19.96 14.81
N ILE A 155 -5.50 -19.35 14.81
CA ILE A 155 -4.35 -19.90 14.09
C ILE A 155 -3.48 -20.73 15.03
N GLY A 156 -3.62 -20.50 16.36
CA GLY A 156 -2.81 -21.17 17.37
C GLY A 156 -1.51 -20.43 17.66
N ASN A 157 -0.68 -21.00 18.55
CA ASN A 157 0.48 -20.33 19.15
C ASN A 157 1.81 -20.60 18.43
N GLU A 158 1.78 -21.16 17.22
CA GLU A 158 3.02 -21.52 16.51
C GLU A 158 3.72 -20.34 15.85
N TYR A 159 2.99 -19.24 15.61
CA TYR A 159 3.44 -18.08 14.86
C TYR A 159 3.68 -16.88 15.76
N VAL A 160 4.54 -16.01 15.29
CA VAL A 160 4.55 -14.60 15.69
C VAL A 160 3.60 -13.85 14.74
N PHE A 161 2.57 -13.23 15.29
CA PHE A 161 1.61 -12.49 14.49
C PHE A 161 2.14 -11.10 14.20
N VAL A 162 1.96 -10.68 12.95
CA VAL A 162 2.45 -9.39 12.44
C VAL A 162 1.31 -8.64 11.76
N HIS A 163 1.11 -7.41 12.17
CA HIS A 163 0.18 -6.47 11.56
C HIS A 163 0.87 -5.15 11.24
N LYS A 164 0.40 -4.47 10.22
CA LYS A 164 0.88 -3.15 9.82
C LYS A 164 -0.26 -2.35 9.22
N TYR A 165 -0.33 -1.06 9.51
CA TYR A 165 -1.23 -0.19 8.76
C TYR A 165 -0.74 0.03 7.33
N GLY A 166 -1.62 -0.22 6.36
CA GLY A 166 -1.33 -0.11 4.94
C GLY A 166 -0.79 -1.40 4.33
N ARG A 167 -0.51 -1.35 3.03
CA ARG A 167 -0.10 -2.51 2.24
C ARG A 167 1.33 -2.94 2.53
N LEU A 168 1.58 -4.23 2.36
CA LEU A 168 2.93 -4.75 2.26
C LEU A 168 3.58 -4.29 0.95
N GLY A 169 4.78 -3.77 1.06
CA GLY A 169 5.64 -3.45 -0.08
C GLY A 169 6.87 -4.35 -0.11
N LYS A 170 7.59 -4.35 -1.23
CA LYS A 170 8.81 -5.17 -1.37
C LYS A 170 9.83 -4.95 -0.24
N ASN A 171 9.94 -3.72 0.24
CA ASN A 171 10.88 -3.37 1.31
C ASN A 171 10.50 -3.95 2.68
N ASP A 172 9.23 -4.34 2.87
CA ASP A 172 8.80 -4.96 4.12
C ASP A 172 9.45 -6.33 4.31
N PHE A 173 9.55 -7.11 3.22
CA PHE A 173 10.12 -8.46 3.25
C PHE A 173 11.63 -8.49 3.52
N THR A 174 12.36 -7.42 3.21
CA THR A 174 13.80 -7.33 3.47
C THR A 174 14.15 -7.28 4.96
N ASN A 175 13.17 -6.92 5.79
CA ASN A 175 13.33 -6.81 7.24
C ASN A 175 12.91 -8.08 8.00
N TRP A 176 12.47 -9.11 7.29
CA TRP A 176 12.00 -10.35 7.89
C TRP A 176 13.00 -11.48 7.68
N LYS A 177 13.71 -11.86 8.73
CA LYS A 177 14.56 -13.05 8.77
C LYS A 177 13.75 -14.20 9.38
N VAL A 178 12.96 -14.85 8.54
CA VAL A 178 12.01 -15.90 8.94
C VAL A 178 12.13 -17.09 7.99
N ASN A 179 11.71 -18.28 8.46
CA ASN A 179 11.73 -19.49 7.64
C ASN A 179 10.38 -19.75 6.94
N GLU A 180 9.29 -19.23 7.50
CA GLU A 180 7.93 -19.44 6.97
C GLU A 180 7.06 -18.20 7.22
N ILE A 181 6.25 -17.85 6.23
CA ILE A 181 5.19 -16.85 6.36
C ILE A 181 3.84 -17.54 6.14
N LEU A 182 2.95 -17.45 7.13
CA LEU A 182 1.53 -17.73 6.93
C LEU A 182 0.84 -16.40 6.60
N PHE A 183 0.27 -16.31 5.43
CA PHE A 183 -0.37 -15.08 4.94
C PHE A 183 -1.88 -15.19 5.12
N CYS A 184 -2.46 -14.32 5.94
CA CYS A 184 -3.88 -14.29 6.26
C CYS A 184 -4.46 -12.94 5.80
N PRO A 185 -4.97 -12.86 4.56
CA PRO A 185 -5.55 -11.64 3.97
C PRO A 185 -7.06 -11.56 4.15
N ASP A 186 -7.66 -10.46 3.74
CA ASP A 186 -9.02 -10.47 3.24
C ASP A 186 -9.08 -11.34 1.97
N TYR A 187 -10.13 -12.16 1.82
CA TYR A 187 -10.29 -13.00 0.63
C TYR A 187 -11.07 -12.24 -0.43
N ASP A 188 -10.46 -11.14 -0.88
CA ASP A 188 -10.88 -10.34 -2.03
C ASP A 188 -9.76 -10.34 -3.10
N PHE A 189 -10.00 -9.66 -4.22
CA PHE A 189 -8.99 -9.60 -5.29
C PHE A 189 -7.69 -8.92 -4.83
N LYS A 190 -7.79 -7.96 -3.92
CA LYS A 190 -6.65 -7.20 -3.44
C LYS A 190 -5.80 -8.02 -2.46
N GLY A 191 -6.42 -8.69 -1.50
CA GLY A 191 -5.71 -9.55 -0.55
C GLY A 191 -5.04 -10.74 -1.23
N LEU A 192 -5.71 -11.36 -2.23
CA LEU A 192 -5.12 -12.40 -3.06
C LEU A 192 -3.91 -11.88 -3.88
N GLU A 193 -3.97 -10.65 -4.37
CA GLU A 193 -2.85 -10.05 -5.09
C GLU A 193 -1.67 -9.71 -4.19
N GLU A 194 -1.94 -9.25 -2.97
CA GLU A 194 -0.90 -9.04 -1.96
C GLU A 194 -0.21 -10.35 -1.56
N TYR A 195 -0.96 -11.44 -1.46
CA TYR A 195 -0.39 -12.77 -1.28
C TYR A 195 0.54 -13.16 -2.44
N LEU A 196 0.12 -12.95 -3.70
CA LEU A 196 0.96 -13.23 -4.88
C LEU A 196 2.25 -12.39 -4.87
N VAL A 197 2.19 -11.15 -4.43
CA VAL A 197 3.41 -10.33 -4.21
C VAL A 197 4.29 -10.92 -3.12
N CYS A 198 3.68 -11.47 -2.05
CA CYS A 198 4.45 -12.08 -0.96
C CYS A 198 5.21 -13.31 -1.43
N ILE A 199 4.57 -14.23 -2.16
CA ILE A 199 5.24 -15.45 -2.66
C ILE A 199 6.33 -15.15 -3.70
N GLU A 200 6.20 -14.08 -4.48
CA GLU A 200 7.26 -13.64 -5.40
C GLU A 200 8.53 -13.14 -4.69
N ASN A 201 8.41 -12.72 -3.44
CA ASN A 201 9.53 -12.17 -2.65
C ASN A 201 9.98 -13.11 -1.53
N PHE A 202 9.17 -14.13 -1.19
CA PHE A 202 9.47 -15.07 -0.12
C PHE A 202 8.88 -16.45 -0.44
N ASP A 203 9.74 -17.40 -0.85
CA ASP A 203 9.32 -18.71 -1.39
C ASP A 203 8.48 -19.56 -0.41
N ASN A 204 8.80 -19.52 0.88
CA ASN A 204 8.08 -20.30 1.88
C ASN A 204 6.90 -19.52 2.49
N THR A 205 6.02 -19.01 1.63
CA THR A 205 4.79 -18.36 2.03
C THR A 205 3.60 -19.29 1.77
N LYS A 206 2.73 -19.42 2.78
CA LYS A 206 1.50 -20.21 2.72
C LYS A 206 0.30 -19.29 2.87
N LEU A 207 -0.71 -19.46 2.01
CA LEU A 207 -2.00 -18.81 2.19
C LEU A 207 -2.78 -19.54 3.28
N TYR A 208 -3.23 -18.84 4.29
CA TYR A 208 -4.20 -19.39 5.25
C TYR A 208 -5.55 -19.53 4.57
N ILE A 209 -6.17 -20.70 4.67
CA ILE A 209 -7.51 -20.97 4.18
C ILE A 209 -8.24 -21.71 5.30
N PRO A 210 -9.30 -21.14 5.89
CA PRO A 210 -10.07 -21.81 6.92
C PRO A 210 -10.78 -23.05 6.38
N ASP A 211 -10.96 -24.08 7.20
CA ASP A 211 -11.56 -25.36 6.79
C ASP A 211 -12.95 -25.19 6.17
N ASN A 212 -13.74 -24.24 6.67
CA ASN A 212 -15.11 -23.96 6.19
C ASN A 212 -15.16 -22.70 5.30
N PHE A 213 -14.10 -22.43 4.50
CA PHE A 213 -13.98 -21.24 3.66
C PHE A 213 -15.19 -21.01 2.75
N GLU A 214 -15.62 -22.08 2.02
CA GLU A 214 -16.72 -21.96 1.08
C GLU A 214 -18.04 -21.62 1.76
N GLU A 215 -18.34 -22.23 2.89
CA GLU A 215 -19.54 -21.95 3.69
C GLU A 215 -19.55 -20.52 4.19
N LYS A 216 -18.41 -20.04 4.74
CA LYS A 216 -18.24 -18.68 5.20
C LYS A 216 -18.38 -17.65 4.07
N LEU A 217 -17.80 -17.92 2.90
CA LEU A 217 -17.94 -17.04 1.74
C LEU A 217 -19.39 -16.98 1.24
N LEU A 218 -20.11 -18.10 1.21
CA LEU A 218 -21.52 -18.13 0.84
C LEU A 218 -22.41 -17.39 1.86
N ALA A 219 -22.06 -17.44 3.13
CA ALA A 219 -22.74 -16.68 4.19
C ALA A 219 -22.42 -15.17 4.17
N SER A 220 -21.29 -14.77 3.58
CA SER A 220 -20.92 -13.38 3.44
C SER A 220 -21.94 -12.64 2.57
N LYS A 221 -22.28 -11.40 3.00
CA LYS A 221 -23.11 -10.47 2.23
C LYS A 221 -22.30 -9.40 1.51
N MET A 222 -20.98 -9.51 1.56
CA MET A 222 -20.06 -8.51 1.01
C MET A 222 -19.94 -8.68 -0.52
N PRO A 223 -20.39 -7.70 -1.34
CA PRO A 223 -20.27 -7.78 -2.79
C PRO A 223 -18.83 -7.54 -3.21
N ILE A 224 -18.40 -8.19 -4.31
CA ILE A 224 -17.07 -7.95 -4.90
C ILE A 224 -16.86 -6.44 -5.11
N LYS A 225 -15.69 -5.96 -4.70
CA LYS A 225 -15.25 -4.56 -4.87
C LYS A 225 -13.97 -4.50 -5.72
N GLY A 226 -13.90 -3.51 -6.59
CA GLY A 226 -12.71 -3.23 -7.40
C GLY A 226 -12.55 -4.14 -8.62
N GLU A 227 -11.51 -3.88 -9.38
CA GLU A 227 -11.16 -4.63 -10.58
C GLU A 227 -10.04 -5.64 -10.28
N MET A 228 -10.15 -6.81 -10.90
CA MET A 228 -9.11 -7.82 -10.84
C MET A 228 -7.89 -7.38 -11.65
N GLN A 229 -6.73 -7.38 -11.02
CA GLN A 229 -5.46 -7.00 -11.64
C GLN A 229 -4.94 -8.14 -12.54
N GLU A 230 -4.07 -7.80 -13.50
CA GLU A 230 -3.52 -8.75 -14.46
C GLU A 230 -2.72 -9.89 -13.81
N ARG A 231 -2.01 -9.62 -12.71
CA ARG A 231 -1.28 -10.67 -11.97
C ARG A 231 -2.23 -11.75 -11.47
N LEU A 232 -3.37 -11.35 -10.86
CA LEU A 232 -4.36 -12.29 -10.35
C LEU A 232 -5.10 -13.04 -11.48
N LYS A 233 -5.31 -12.39 -12.64
CA LYS A 233 -5.89 -13.08 -13.83
C LYS A 233 -4.99 -14.17 -14.38
N ARG A 234 -3.67 -13.95 -14.35
CA ARG A 234 -2.65 -14.82 -14.97
C ARG A 234 -1.97 -15.79 -14.00
N THR A 235 -2.35 -15.76 -12.73
CA THR A 235 -1.72 -16.64 -11.73
C THR A 235 -1.92 -18.12 -12.08
N THR A 236 -0.89 -18.92 -11.79
CA THR A 236 -0.90 -20.37 -11.88
C THR A 236 -0.96 -21.04 -10.50
N ASP A 237 -0.99 -20.25 -9.42
CA ASP A 237 -1.17 -20.78 -8.08
C ASP A 237 -2.58 -21.40 -7.95
N ILE A 238 -2.62 -22.70 -7.75
CA ILE A 238 -3.88 -23.49 -7.74
C ILE A 238 -4.82 -23.04 -6.60
N LYS A 239 -4.26 -22.68 -5.43
CA LYS A 239 -5.06 -22.24 -4.29
C LYS A 239 -5.71 -20.89 -4.57
N VAL A 240 -4.92 -19.95 -5.08
CA VAL A 240 -5.41 -18.62 -5.46
C VAL A 240 -6.44 -18.72 -6.57
N MET A 241 -6.20 -19.55 -7.60
CA MET A 241 -7.15 -19.76 -8.68
C MET A 241 -8.51 -20.27 -8.16
N LYS A 242 -8.50 -21.30 -7.30
CA LYS A 242 -9.74 -21.85 -6.71
C LYS A 242 -10.52 -20.78 -5.94
N ILE A 243 -9.85 -20.02 -5.10
CA ILE A 243 -10.49 -18.96 -4.30
C ILE A 243 -11.03 -17.86 -5.21
N ARG A 244 -10.21 -17.38 -6.16
CA ARG A 244 -10.61 -16.36 -7.15
C ARG A 244 -11.86 -16.78 -7.91
N ASP A 245 -11.86 -18.00 -8.45
CA ASP A 245 -12.95 -18.51 -9.27
C ASP A 245 -14.23 -18.71 -8.44
N PHE A 246 -14.09 -19.10 -7.17
CA PHE A 246 -15.20 -19.20 -6.24
C PHE A 246 -15.78 -17.82 -5.88
N ILE A 247 -14.94 -16.81 -5.67
CA ILE A 247 -15.33 -15.41 -5.46
C ILE A 247 -16.11 -14.91 -6.70
N LEU A 248 -15.59 -15.13 -7.90
CA LEU A 248 -16.23 -14.71 -9.15
C LEU A 248 -17.60 -15.38 -9.35
N LYS A 249 -17.66 -16.68 -9.14
CA LYS A 249 -18.91 -17.47 -9.28
C LYS A 249 -20.02 -16.96 -8.37
N ASN A 250 -19.67 -16.55 -7.16
CA ASN A 250 -20.65 -16.15 -6.13
C ASN A 250 -20.84 -14.63 -6.04
N SER A 251 -20.03 -13.83 -6.76
CA SER A 251 -20.03 -12.36 -6.73
C SER A 251 -19.90 -11.78 -5.32
N ARG A 252 -19.15 -12.47 -4.47
CA ARG A 252 -18.95 -12.12 -3.05
C ARG A 252 -17.49 -12.29 -2.67
N PHE A 253 -17.07 -11.59 -1.61
CA PHE A 253 -15.77 -11.80 -0.98
C PHE A 253 -15.94 -12.07 0.51
N LEU A 254 -14.88 -12.51 1.18
CA LEU A 254 -14.87 -12.82 2.59
C LEU A 254 -13.82 -11.93 3.28
N GLU A 255 -14.28 -11.02 4.13
CA GLU A 255 -13.40 -10.26 5.00
C GLU A 255 -12.83 -11.17 6.10
N GLN A 256 -11.62 -10.87 6.53
CA GLN A 256 -10.90 -11.64 7.53
C GLN A 256 -11.68 -11.76 8.86
N GLN A 257 -12.50 -10.77 9.22
CA GLN A 257 -13.35 -10.80 10.42
C GLN A 257 -14.34 -11.97 10.45
N PHE A 258 -14.74 -12.53 9.30
CA PHE A 258 -15.60 -13.71 9.25
C PHE A 258 -14.87 -15.01 9.65
N LEU A 259 -13.57 -14.96 9.88
CA LEU A 259 -12.80 -16.12 10.36
C LEU A 259 -12.99 -16.37 11.85
N PHE A 260 -13.52 -15.38 12.57
CA PHE A 260 -13.63 -15.33 14.03
C PHE A 260 -15.04 -15.58 14.53
#